data_1cbd7871f5e5e8b5152141c70a5e0c0b
#
_entry.id   1cbd7871f5e5e8b5152141c70a5e0c0b
#
_cell.length_a   1.000
_cell.length_b   1.000
_cell.length_c   1.000
_cell.angle_alpha   90.00
_cell.angle_beta   90.00
_cell.angle_gamma   90.00
#
_symmetry.space_group_name_H-M   'P 1'
#
loop_
_entity.id
_entity.type
_entity.pdbx_description
1 polymer ?
#
loop_
_entity_poly.entity_id
_entity_poly.type
_entity_poly.pdbx_seq_one_letter_code
_entity_poly.pdbx_strand_id
1 'polypeptide(L)'
;DETIEKFKLGFAPDGWDRLYKAFRERGIEESILLELNLIRKNDKGQAYDFFRNRVMFPIMDGKGRVVGFGGRVMDDSTPKYLNSPECQIFEKGKILFAFDKAYKSIREEKQVILVEGYMDVISAHNKGVTNVVASLGTAYTKDHGHILMRQADEIILAYDMDGAGRQAAARAIELLQNTDFKVRVLAMPD
;
A
#
# COMPACT_ATOMS: atom_id res chain seq x y z
N ASP A 1 12.32 -11.98 -12.56
CA ASP A 1 12.77 -11.62 -11.21
C ASP A 1 11.67 -11.99 -10.22
N GLU A 2 11.99 -12.85 -9.26
CA GLU A 2 11.06 -13.42 -8.27
C GLU A 2 10.28 -12.35 -7.49
N THR A 3 10.92 -11.25 -7.15
CA THR A 3 10.28 -10.11 -6.47
C THR A 3 9.17 -9.49 -7.32
N ILE A 4 9.44 -9.29 -8.60
CA ILE A 4 8.47 -8.71 -9.54
C ILE A 4 7.24 -9.61 -9.65
N GLU A 5 7.44 -10.90 -9.76
CA GLU A 5 6.36 -11.89 -9.86
C GLU A 5 5.57 -11.98 -8.54
N LYS A 6 6.27 -12.10 -7.40
CA LYS A 6 5.67 -12.20 -6.07
C LYS A 6 4.75 -11.02 -5.74
N PHE A 7 5.22 -9.80 -6.01
CA PHE A 7 4.48 -8.58 -5.72
C PHE A 7 3.70 -8.04 -6.92
N LYS A 8 3.78 -8.72 -8.08
CA LYS A 8 3.14 -8.32 -9.35
C LYS A 8 3.51 -6.88 -9.73
N LEU A 9 4.78 -6.51 -9.54
CA LEU A 9 5.26 -5.18 -9.83
C LEU A 9 5.14 -4.88 -11.33
N GLY A 10 4.81 -3.64 -11.64
CA GLY A 10 4.66 -3.17 -13.02
C GLY A 10 5.36 -1.83 -13.24
N PHE A 11 5.17 -1.28 -14.41
CA PHE A 11 5.65 0.04 -14.77
C PHE A 11 4.59 0.81 -15.56
N ALA A 12 4.27 2.01 -15.10
CA ALA A 12 3.48 2.97 -15.86
C ALA A 12 4.45 3.79 -16.71
N PRO A 13 4.46 3.60 -18.04
CA PRO A 13 5.39 4.29 -18.91
C PRO A 13 5.15 5.81 -18.92
N ASP A 14 6.16 6.55 -19.33
CA ASP A 14 5.99 7.96 -19.61
C ASP A 14 5.02 8.18 -20.75
N GLY A 15 4.19 9.20 -20.65
CA GLY A 15 3.13 9.53 -21.61
C GLY A 15 1.81 9.87 -20.92
N TRP A 16 1.00 10.66 -21.60
CA TRP A 16 -0.19 11.24 -20.97
C TRP A 16 -1.44 10.36 -21.03
N ASP A 17 -1.54 9.44 -21.99
CA ASP A 17 -2.79 8.73 -22.34
C ASP A 17 -2.57 7.28 -22.79
N ARG A 18 -1.47 6.66 -22.42
CA ARG A 18 -1.12 5.28 -22.85
C ARG A 18 -2.08 4.25 -22.28
N LEU A 19 -2.32 4.30 -20.98
CA LEU A 19 -3.27 3.42 -20.30
C LEU A 19 -4.69 3.70 -20.82
N TYR A 20 -5.08 4.97 -20.90
CA TYR A 20 -6.38 5.36 -21.40
C TYR A 20 -6.66 4.77 -22.79
N LYS A 21 -5.76 4.97 -23.77
CA LYS A 21 -5.89 4.42 -25.12
C LYS A 21 -6.00 2.89 -25.11
N ALA A 22 -5.10 2.21 -24.39
CA ALA A 22 -5.09 0.74 -24.31
C ALA A 22 -6.39 0.15 -23.75
N PHE A 23 -7.02 0.81 -22.77
CA PHE A 23 -8.31 0.37 -22.24
C PHE A 23 -9.47 0.70 -23.16
N ARG A 24 -9.43 1.86 -23.87
CA ARG A 24 -10.45 2.22 -24.85
C ARG A 24 -10.45 1.25 -26.05
N GLU A 25 -9.28 0.83 -26.53
CA GLU A 25 -9.14 -0.19 -27.56
C GLU A 25 -9.74 -1.54 -27.15
N ARG A 26 -9.76 -1.85 -25.85
CA ARG A 26 -10.40 -3.05 -25.28
C ARG A 26 -11.89 -2.87 -24.99
N GLY A 27 -12.47 -1.74 -25.35
CA GLY A 27 -13.89 -1.46 -25.15
C GLY A 27 -14.27 -1.06 -23.71
N ILE A 28 -13.29 -0.76 -22.84
CA ILE A 28 -13.59 -0.30 -21.48
C ILE A 28 -14.05 1.16 -21.52
N GLU A 29 -15.16 1.44 -20.88
CA GLU A 29 -15.72 2.80 -20.84
C GLU A 29 -14.87 3.76 -20.01
N GLU A 30 -14.80 5.01 -20.46
CA GLU A 30 -14.07 6.09 -19.80
C GLU A 30 -14.59 6.34 -18.38
N SER A 31 -15.89 6.23 -18.16
CA SER A 31 -16.54 6.39 -16.86
C SER A 31 -15.95 5.45 -15.80
N ILE A 32 -15.71 4.20 -16.15
CA ILE A 32 -15.10 3.19 -15.27
C ILE A 32 -13.68 3.60 -14.89
N LEU A 33 -12.89 4.06 -15.86
CA LEU A 33 -11.50 4.48 -15.61
C LEU A 33 -11.43 5.71 -14.70
N LEU A 34 -12.38 6.64 -14.84
CA LEU A 34 -12.52 7.82 -13.98
C LEU A 34 -12.94 7.42 -12.57
N GLU A 35 -13.93 6.55 -12.43
CA GLU A 35 -14.43 6.05 -11.14
C GLU A 35 -13.34 5.33 -10.34
N LEU A 36 -12.52 4.53 -11.02
CA LEU A 36 -11.38 3.83 -10.42
C LEU A 36 -10.13 4.73 -10.24
N ASN A 37 -10.22 6.02 -10.59
CA ASN A 37 -9.10 6.96 -10.54
C ASN A 37 -7.85 6.49 -11.32
N LEU A 38 -8.03 5.72 -12.39
CA LEU A 38 -6.94 5.32 -13.28
C LEU A 38 -6.58 6.42 -14.28
N ILE A 39 -7.56 7.29 -14.59
CA ILE A 39 -7.40 8.48 -15.41
C ILE A 39 -8.02 9.69 -14.71
N ARG A 40 -7.65 10.87 -15.17
CA ARG A 40 -8.25 12.16 -14.77
C ARG A 40 -8.57 13.00 -16.00
N LYS A 41 -9.32 14.07 -15.81
CA LYS A 41 -9.55 15.09 -16.84
C LYS A 41 -8.88 16.40 -16.44
N ASN A 42 -8.28 17.06 -17.43
CA ASN A 42 -7.80 18.43 -17.27
C ASN A 42 -8.96 19.45 -17.43
N ASP A 43 -8.67 20.73 -17.26
CA ASP A 43 -9.67 21.82 -17.37
C ASP A 43 -10.33 21.91 -18.77
N LYS A 44 -9.70 21.32 -19.80
CA LYS A 44 -10.24 21.24 -21.16
C LYS A 44 -11.05 19.96 -21.38
N GLY A 45 -11.27 19.14 -20.36
CA GLY A 45 -12.01 17.89 -20.44
C GLY A 45 -11.24 16.72 -21.08
N GLN A 46 -9.95 16.88 -21.37
CA GLN A 46 -9.13 15.82 -21.95
C GLN A 46 -8.70 14.83 -20.87
N ALA A 47 -8.91 13.55 -21.14
CA ALA A 47 -8.50 12.47 -20.26
C ALA A 47 -6.98 12.25 -20.31
N TYR A 48 -6.39 11.96 -19.14
CA TYR A 48 -4.98 11.60 -19.00
C TYR A 48 -4.77 10.55 -17.90
N ASP A 49 -3.71 9.76 -18.04
CA ASP A 49 -3.35 8.70 -17.10
C ASP A 49 -2.95 9.27 -15.74
N PHE A 50 -3.48 8.71 -14.66
CA PHE A 50 -3.16 9.15 -13.31
C PHE A 50 -1.72 8.80 -12.93
N PHE A 51 -1.26 7.59 -13.27
CA PHE A 51 0.11 7.15 -13.04
C PHE A 51 0.93 7.26 -14.33
N ARG A 52 2.07 7.93 -14.26
CA ARG A 52 3.00 8.13 -15.38
C ARG A 52 4.43 8.08 -14.88
N ASN A 53 5.33 7.46 -15.63
CA ASN A 53 6.75 7.31 -15.30
C ASN A 53 6.99 6.79 -13.88
N ARG A 54 6.31 5.67 -13.51
CA ARG A 54 6.37 5.12 -12.16
C ARG A 54 6.49 3.60 -12.16
N VAL A 55 7.29 3.08 -11.23
CA VAL A 55 7.17 1.68 -10.80
C VAL A 55 5.86 1.54 -10.06
N MET A 56 5.10 0.51 -10.41
CA MET A 56 3.75 0.28 -9.90
C MET A 56 3.71 -0.87 -8.90
N PHE A 57 3.05 -0.63 -7.79
CA PHE A 57 2.80 -1.59 -6.71
C PHE A 57 1.28 -1.84 -6.66
N PRO A 58 0.79 -3.00 -7.15
CA PRO A 58 -0.62 -3.34 -6.99
C PRO A 58 -0.97 -3.49 -5.51
N ILE A 59 -2.06 -2.87 -5.11
CA ILE A 59 -2.61 -2.99 -3.76
C ILE A 59 -3.73 -4.03 -3.81
N MET A 60 -3.61 -5.06 -2.98
CA MET A 60 -4.55 -6.18 -2.93
C MET A 60 -5.45 -6.08 -1.71
N ASP A 61 -6.70 -6.52 -1.87
CA ASP A 61 -7.57 -6.82 -0.73
C ASP A 61 -7.17 -8.16 -0.07
N GLY A 62 -7.81 -8.50 1.05
CA GLY A 62 -7.56 -9.77 1.76
C GLY A 62 -7.90 -11.05 0.96
N LYS A 63 -8.49 -10.91 -0.23
CA LYS A 63 -8.78 -12.01 -1.17
C LYS A 63 -7.81 -12.05 -2.35
N GLY A 64 -6.81 -11.20 -2.37
CA GLY A 64 -5.81 -11.10 -3.43
C GLY A 64 -6.32 -10.43 -4.73
N ARG A 65 -7.40 -9.65 -4.67
CA ARG A 65 -7.91 -8.86 -5.80
C ARG A 65 -7.27 -7.49 -5.79
N VAL A 66 -6.85 -6.98 -6.94
CA VAL A 66 -6.32 -5.62 -7.07
C VAL A 66 -7.44 -4.62 -6.82
N VAL A 67 -7.25 -3.72 -5.87
CA VAL A 67 -8.20 -2.67 -5.51
C VAL A 67 -7.64 -1.25 -5.72
N GLY A 68 -6.35 -1.12 -5.90
CA GLY A 68 -5.67 0.14 -6.15
C GLY A 68 -4.20 -0.06 -6.50
N PHE A 69 -3.47 1.03 -6.60
CA PHE A 69 -2.06 1.03 -6.93
C PHE A 69 -1.30 2.07 -6.11
N GLY A 70 -0.06 1.75 -5.76
CA GLY A 70 0.97 2.71 -5.44
C GLY A 70 1.90 2.91 -6.62
N GLY A 71 2.48 4.09 -6.77
CA GLY A 71 3.45 4.38 -7.81
C GLY A 71 4.64 5.16 -7.26
N ARG A 72 5.88 4.73 -7.56
CA ARG A 72 7.11 5.42 -7.19
C ARG A 72 7.84 5.91 -8.42
N VAL A 73 8.22 7.18 -8.45
CA VAL A 73 9.06 7.72 -9.53
C VAL A 73 10.45 7.09 -9.52
N MET A 74 11.06 7.02 -10.70
CA MET A 74 12.43 6.53 -10.88
C MET A 74 13.46 7.67 -10.95
N ASP A 75 12.97 8.90 -10.99
CA ASP A 75 13.76 10.14 -11.04
C ASP A 75 13.45 11.01 -9.80
N ASP A 76 13.90 12.26 -9.80
CA ASP A 76 13.70 13.22 -8.70
C ASP A 76 12.34 13.96 -8.77
N SER A 77 11.44 13.54 -9.63
CA SER A 77 10.13 14.17 -9.74
C SER A 77 9.27 13.96 -8.49
N THR A 78 8.39 14.90 -8.23
CA THR A 78 7.51 14.88 -7.07
C THR A 78 6.04 14.69 -7.49
N PRO A 79 5.22 14.04 -6.64
CA PRO A 79 5.58 13.37 -5.37
C PRO A 79 6.33 12.05 -5.61
N LYS A 80 7.32 11.73 -4.75
CA LYS A 80 8.12 10.50 -4.83
C LYS A 80 7.23 9.25 -4.85
N TYR A 81 6.24 9.20 -3.98
CA TYR A 81 5.19 8.17 -3.97
C TYR A 81 3.82 8.78 -4.25
N LEU A 82 3.03 8.08 -5.03
CA LEU A 82 1.65 8.43 -5.37
C LEU A 82 0.79 7.19 -5.18
N ASN A 83 -0.31 7.31 -4.42
CA ASN A 83 -1.26 6.22 -4.23
C ASN A 83 -2.57 6.51 -4.95
N SER A 84 -3.28 5.48 -5.40
CA SER A 84 -4.66 5.63 -5.85
C SER A 84 -5.45 6.46 -4.85
N PRO A 85 -6.26 7.39 -5.30
CA PRO A 85 -7.29 8.00 -4.46
C PRO A 85 -8.29 6.94 -3.99
N GLU A 86 -9.01 7.23 -2.91
CA GLU A 86 -10.09 6.35 -2.44
C GLU A 86 -11.23 6.30 -3.46
N CYS A 87 -11.85 5.14 -3.57
CA CYS A 87 -13.00 4.90 -4.43
C CYS A 87 -13.86 3.76 -3.85
N GLN A 88 -14.92 3.37 -4.54
CA GLN A 88 -15.85 2.33 -4.05
C GLN A 88 -15.19 1.00 -3.66
N ILE A 89 -14.06 0.65 -4.29
CA ILE A 89 -13.34 -0.60 -4.03
C ILE A 89 -12.06 -0.42 -3.22
N PHE A 90 -11.66 0.81 -2.90
CA PHE A 90 -10.41 1.12 -2.24
C PHE A 90 -10.55 2.20 -1.16
N GLU A 91 -10.43 1.78 0.09
CA GLU A 91 -10.36 2.63 1.28
C GLU A 91 -9.02 2.36 1.99
N LYS A 92 -8.11 3.34 1.98
CA LYS A 92 -6.75 3.20 2.55
C LYS A 92 -6.75 2.76 4.01
N GLY A 93 -7.69 3.27 4.78
CA GLY A 93 -7.84 2.96 6.19
C GLY A 93 -8.28 1.52 6.50
N LYS A 94 -8.66 0.74 5.49
CA LYS A 94 -9.11 -0.65 5.60
C LYS A 94 -8.22 -1.66 4.88
N ILE A 95 -7.14 -1.20 4.27
CA ILE A 95 -6.24 -2.05 3.46
C ILE A 95 -4.81 -1.90 3.98
N LEU A 96 -4.14 -3.03 4.14
CA LEU A 96 -2.70 -3.10 4.45
C LEU A 96 -1.97 -3.69 3.24
N PHE A 97 -0.90 -3.03 2.81
CA PHE A 97 -0.08 -3.54 1.71
C PHE A 97 0.56 -4.89 2.08
N ALA A 98 0.50 -5.82 1.16
CA ALA A 98 1.01 -7.18 1.26
C ALA A 98 0.34 -8.05 2.35
N PHE A 99 -0.82 -7.66 2.89
CA PHE A 99 -1.53 -8.50 3.85
C PHE A 99 -1.93 -9.86 3.26
N ASP A 100 -2.32 -9.91 2.00
CA ASP A 100 -2.60 -11.13 1.24
C ASP A 100 -1.42 -12.12 1.20
N LYS A 101 -0.18 -11.61 1.25
CA LYS A 101 1.06 -12.39 1.24
C LYS A 101 1.55 -12.73 2.64
N ALA A 102 1.35 -11.82 3.57
CA ALA A 102 1.80 -11.95 4.96
C ALA A 102 0.86 -12.82 5.81
N TYR A 103 -0.40 -12.97 5.39
CA TYR A 103 -1.48 -13.59 6.16
C TYR A 103 -1.11 -14.94 6.78
N LYS A 104 -0.46 -15.82 6.02
CA LYS A 104 -0.06 -17.15 6.50
C LYS A 104 0.98 -17.04 7.61
N SER A 105 2.06 -16.30 7.39
CA SER A 105 3.14 -16.11 8.37
C SER A 105 2.63 -15.38 9.62
N ILE A 106 1.78 -14.37 9.48
CA ILE A 106 1.15 -13.67 10.61
C ILE A 106 0.40 -14.68 11.51
N ARG A 107 -0.36 -15.58 10.93
CA ARG A 107 -1.12 -16.59 11.69
C ARG A 107 -0.26 -17.64 12.34
N GLU A 108 0.79 -18.09 11.65
CA GLU A 108 1.73 -19.10 12.16
C GLU A 108 2.57 -18.55 13.29
N GLU A 109 3.07 -17.33 13.16
CA GLU A 109 3.92 -16.66 14.15
C GLU A 109 3.13 -15.94 15.25
N LYS A 110 1.81 -15.77 15.07
CA LYS A 110 0.94 -14.97 15.95
C LYS A 110 1.43 -13.53 16.15
N GLN A 111 2.20 -13.03 15.20
CA GLN A 111 2.87 -11.75 15.24
C GLN A 111 2.80 -11.07 13.88
N VAL A 112 2.61 -9.75 13.87
CA VAL A 112 2.70 -8.91 12.68
C VAL A 112 3.68 -7.79 12.87
N ILE A 113 4.44 -7.46 11.84
CA ILE A 113 5.34 -6.31 11.80
C ILE A 113 4.71 -5.26 10.88
N LEU A 114 4.47 -4.07 11.41
CA LEU A 114 3.92 -2.94 10.67
C LEU A 114 5.02 -1.93 10.36
N VAL A 115 5.26 -1.68 9.09
CA VAL A 115 6.23 -0.72 8.55
C VAL A 115 5.53 0.42 7.81
N GLU A 116 6.28 1.42 7.32
CA GLU A 116 5.70 2.60 6.69
C GLU A 116 5.41 2.41 5.20
N GLY A 117 6.32 1.78 4.46
CA GLY A 117 6.33 1.85 3.00
C GLY A 117 6.37 0.51 2.27
N TYR A 118 6.13 0.61 0.96
CA TYR A 118 6.18 -0.52 0.04
C TYR A 118 7.54 -1.22 0.02
N MET A 119 8.61 -0.43 0.01
CA MET A 119 9.97 -0.95 -0.12
C MET A 119 10.43 -1.68 1.13
N ASP A 120 9.98 -1.23 2.30
CA ASP A 120 10.29 -1.87 3.59
C ASP A 120 9.68 -3.27 3.64
N VAL A 121 8.41 -3.41 3.24
CA VAL A 121 7.75 -4.71 3.11
C VAL A 121 8.46 -5.61 2.12
N ILE A 122 8.74 -5.11 0.92
CA ILE A 122 9.38 -5.90 -0.14
C ILE A 122 10.78 -6.36 0.30
N SER A 123 11.55 -5.46 0.93
CA SER A 123 12.89 -5.76 1.43
C SER A 123 12.86 -6.82 2.53
N ALA A 124 11.95 -6.71 3.49
CA ALA A 124 11.76 -7.68 4.55
C ALA A 124 11.37 -9.06 3.99
N HIS A 125 10.37 -9.11 3.11
CA HIS A 125 9.93 -10.36 2.48
C HIS A 125 11.04 -11.04 1.68
N ASN A 126 11.91 -10.27 1.00
CA ASN A 126 13.06 -10.80 0.26
C ASN A 126 14.15 -11.36 1.18
N LYS A 127 14.16 -10.95 2.45
CA LYS A 127 15.06 -11.49 3.48
C LYS A 127 14.41 -12.61 4.30
N GLY A 128 13.22 -13.07 3.93
CA GLY A 128 12.52 -14.17 4.58
C GLY A 128 11.63 -13.75 5.76
N VAL A 129 11.56 -12.45 6.10
CA VAL A 129 10.63 -11.93 7.12
C VAL A 129 9.31 -11.61 6.43
N THR A 130 8.36 -12.54 6.48
CA THR A 130 7.16 -12.50 5.63
C THR A 130 5.88 -12.11 6.36
N ASN A 131 5.91 -11.94 7.68
CA ASN A 131 4.82 -11.40 8.50
C ASN A 131 4.79 -9.85 8.55
N VAL A 132 5.31 -9.19 7.52
CA VAL A 132 5.44 -7.73 7.41
C VAL A 132 4.37 -7.15 6.48
N VAL A 133 3.72 -6.08 6.93
CA VAL A 133 2.72 -5.31 6.18
C VAL A 133 2.98 -3.80 6.33
N ALA A 134 2.42 -2.99 5.43
CA ALA A 134 2.51 -1.54 5.57
C ALA A 134 1.16 -0.85 5.47
N SER A 135 1.03 0.31 6.14
CA SER A 135 -0.03 1.26 5.89
C SER A 135 0.26 2.04 4.59
N LEU A 136 -0.78 2.48 3.88
CA LEU A 136 -0.67 3.04 2.53
C LEU A 136 -0.51 4.57 2.53
N GLY A 137 0.49 5.08 3.24
CA GLY A 137 0.69 6.53 3.39
C GLY A 137 -0.44 7.19 4.21
N THR A 138 -1.09 6.42 5.05
CA THR A 138 -2.07 6.88 6.04
C THR A 138 -1.64 6.42 7.44
N ALA A 139 -2.07 7.12 8.47
CA ALA A 139 -1.87 6.66 9.83
C ALA A 139 -2.56 5.30 10.06
N TYR A 140 -2.04 4.54 11.02
CA TYR A 140 -2.71 3.34 11.51
C TYR A 140 -4.15 3.64 11.95
N THR A 141 -5.10 2.77 11.60
CA THR A 141 -6.52 2.97 11.88
C THR A 141 -7.08 1.85 12.77
N LYS A 142 -8.26 2.07 13.34
CA LYS A 142 -9.00 1.02 14.06
C LYS A 142 -9.35 -0.16 13.16
N ASP A 143 -9.65 0.08 11.88
CA ASP A 143 -9.96 -0.98 10.92
C ASP A 143 -8.73 -1.84 10.63
N HIS A 144 -7.54 -1.24 10.49
CA HIS A 144 -6.27 -1.99 10.44
C HIS A 144 -6.12 -2.88 11.69
N GLY A 145 -6.40 -2.34 12.87
CA GLY A 145 -6.39 -3.09 14.12
C GLY A 145 -7.33 -4.28 14.09
N HIS A 146 -8.57 -4.09 13.69
CA HIS A 146 -9.56 -5.17 13.61
C HIS A 146 -9.15 -6.29 12.63
N ILE A 147 -8.47 -5.94 11.53
CA ILE A 147 -7.96 -6.94 10.57
C ILE A 147 -6.85 -7.76 11.22
N LEU A 148 -5.89 -7.11 11.88
CA LEU A 148 -4.70 -7.75 12.43
C LEU A 148 -4.99 -8.56 13.70
N MET A 149 -5.80 -8.05 14.63
CA MET A 149 -6.16 -8.73 15.88
C MET A 149 -6.88 -10.08 15.68
N ARG A 150 -7.49 -10.29 14.53
CA ARG A 150 -8.08 -11.59 14.17
C ARG A 150 -7.04 -12.65 13.80
N GLN A 151 -5.80 -12.25 13.55
CA GLN A 151 -4.76 -13.11 12.97
C GLN A 151 -3.53 -13.23 13.87
N ALA A 152 -3.26 -12.22 14.69
CA ALA A 152 -2.07 -12.14 15.54
C ALA A 152 -2.43 -11.69 16.96
N ASP A 153 -1.56 -12.03 17.91
CA ASP A 153 -1.66 -11.64 19.31
C ASP A 153 -0.68 -10.48 19.62
N GLU A 154 0.29 -10.25 18.73
CA GLU A 154 1.33 -9.23 18.89
C GLU A 154 1.52 -8.41 17.63
N ILE A 155 1.71 -7.09 17.79
CA ILE A 155 2.13 -6.16 16.73
C ILE A 155 3.47 -5.53 17.08
N ILE A 156 4.40 -5.54 16.13
CA ILE A 156 5.66 -4.79 16.17
C ILE A 156 5.54 -3.59 15.27
N LEU A 157 5.61 -2.39 15.82
CA LEU A 157 5.68 -1.14 15.07
C LEU A 157 7.14 -0.87 14.72
N ALA A 158 7.49 -0.99 13.45
CA ALA A 158 8.83 -0.75 12.92
C ALA A 158 8.82 0.45 11.96
N TYR A 159 8.58 1.62 12.53
CA TYR A 159 8.58 2.89 11.82
C TYR A 159 9.93 3.57 11.88
N ASP A 160 10.20 4.45 10.92
CA ASP A 160 11.41 5.27 10.92
C ASP A 160 11.49 6.12 12.18
N MET A 161 12.70 6.31 12.72
CA MET A 161 12.89 7.08 13.96
C MET A 161 12.93 8.60 13.72
N ASP A 162 12.51 9.05 12.55
CA ASP A 162 12.31 10.47 12.26
C ASP A 162 11.10 11.07 13.00
N GLY A 163 10.89 12.38 12.87
CA GLY A 163 9.79 13.07 13.55
C GLY A 163 8.40 12.58 13.14
N ALA A 164 8.22 12.20 11.87
CA ALA A 164 6.94 11.71 11.34
C ALA A 164 6.66 10.28 11.78
N GLY A 165 7.65 9.39 11.70
CA GLY A 165 7.53 7.99 12.13
C GLY A 165 7.27 7.86 13.62
N ARG A 166 7.96 8.67 14.48
CA ARG A 166 7.66 8.71 15.92
C ARG A 166 6.22 9.15 16.22
N GLN A 167 5.69 10.13 15.48
CA GLN A 167 4.29 10.54 15.65
C GLN A 167 3.32 9.45 15.16
N ALA A 168 3.63 8.76 14.07
CA ALA A 168 2.83 7.65 13.57
C ALA A 168 2.80 6.49 14.59
N ALA A 169 3.97 6.14 15.17
CA ALA A 169 4.06 5.13 16.22
C ALA A 169 3.22 5.50 17.46
N ALA A 170 3.33 6.75 17.93
CA ALA A 170 2.56 7.22 19.10
C ALA A 170 1.04 7.11 18.86
N ARG A 171 0.55 7.52 17.68
CA ARG A 171 -0.87 7.40 17.32
C ARG A 171 -1.32 5.94 17.23
N ALA A 172 -0.50 5.06 16.67
CA ALA A 172 -0.81 3.63 16.61
C ALA A 172 -0.90 3.04 18.03
N ILE A 173 0.01 3.39 18.92
CA ILE A 173 -0.01 2.95 20.34
C ILE A 173 -1.30 3.41 21.02
N GLU A 174 -1.70 4.68 20.89
CA GLU A 174 -2.95 5.19 21.46
C GLU A 174 -4.18 4.38 21.02
N LEU A 175 -4.25 4.03 19.72
CA LEU A 175 -5.36 3.23 19.19
C LEU A 175 -5.36 1.78 19.68
N LEU A 176 -4.19 1.27 20.08
CA LEU A 176 -3.99 -0.10 20.53
C LEU A 176 -4.07 -0.26 22.05
N GLN A 177 -3.96 0.84 22.83
CA GLN A 177 -3.93 0.82 24.31
C GLN A 177 -5.15 0.14 24.96
N ASN A 178 -6.30 0.15 24.31
CA ASN A 178 -7.54 -0.44 24.82
C ASN A 178 -7.87 -1.78 24.15
N THR A 179 -6.86 -2.47 23.63
CA THR A 179 -7.00 -3.77 22.98
C THR A 179 -6.12 -4.80 23.70
N ASP A 180 -6.44 -6.07 23.55
CA ASP A 180 -5.62 -7.17 24.07
C ASP A 180 -4.35 -7.43 23.23
N PHE A 181 -4.05 -6.54 22.26
CA PHE A 181 -2.93 -6.67 21.36
C PHE A 181 -1.63 -6.29 22.05
N LYS A 182 -0.69 -7.21 22.14
CA LYS A 182 0.63 -6.91 22.66
C LYS A 182 1.41 -6.03 21.69
N VAL A 183 1.78 -4.84 22.12
CA VAL A 183 2.45 -3.84 21.26
C VAL A 183 3.92 -3.76 21.61
N ARG A 184 4.78 -3.88 20.60
CA ARG A 184 6.21 -3.56 20.68
C ARG A 184 6.56 -2.46 19.69
N VAL A 185 7.57 -1.68 20.01
CA VAL A 185 8.17 -0.71 19.08
C VAL A 185 9.60 -1.15 18.80
N LEU A 186 9.92 -1.30 17.53
CA LEU A 186 11.29 -1.55 17.08
C LEU A 186 11.91 -0.21 16.70
N ALA A 187 12.92 0.20 17.48
CA ALA A 187 13.76 1.33 17.09
C ALA A 187 14.75 0.86 16.01
N MET A 188 14.57 1.34 14.79
CA MET A 188 15.53 1.10 13.72
C MET A 188 16.76 1.97 13.96
N PRO A 189 17.98 1.42 13.95
CA PRO A 189 19.17 2.26 13.98
C PRO A 189 19.27 3.09 12.69
N ASP A 190 19.78 4.32 12.84
CA ASP A 190 20.06 5.25 11.74
C ASP A 190 21.05 4.67 10.72
#